data_b56f1bdb4fed60f3c80f495b0002e6f2
#
_entry.id   b56f1bdb4fed60f3c80f495b0002e6f2
#
_cell.length_a   1.000
_cell.length_b   1.000
_cell.length_c   1.000
_cell.angle_alpha   90.00
_cell.angle_beta   90.00
_cell.angle_gamma   90.00
#
_symmetry.space_group_name_H-M   'P 1'
#
loop_
_entity.id
_entity.type
_entity.pdbx_description
1 polymer ?
#
loop_
_entity_poly.entity_id
_entity_poly.type
_entity_poly.pdbx_seq_one_letter_code
_entity_poly.pdbx_strand_id
1 'polypeptide(L)'
;FDPIIDFDASDADDRLRWELKDPGAERIRYIGDAFRRGMSVDEVFDLTRIDPWFLTQIEDIILEEQELAKLTLNQLTRDRMWNLKRKGFSDMRLAKVLGVKEQELRELRHGMDIRPVYKRVDTCAAEFRSNTAYMYSCYEEECEANVSSREKIIVLGGGPNRIGQGIEFDYCCVHAALAVREEGYEAIMVNCNPETVSTDFNVSDRLYFEPLTREDVLNVIAAETLASGGVAPKVIVGLGGQTPLKLSGLIDP
;
A
#
# COMPACT_ATOMS: atom_id res chain seq x y z
N PHE A 1 -0.45 9.29 -9.55
CA PHE A 1 -0.92 8.79 -10.87
C PHE A 1 -0.04 9.37 -11.97
N ASP A 2 0.35 8.55 -12.97
CA ASP A 2 0.92 9.09 -14.19
C ASP A 2 -0.17 9.80 -15.01
N PRO A 3 0.18 10.90 -15.71
CA PRO A 3 -0.73 11.54 -16.64
C PRO A 3 -1.22 10.56 -17.70
N ILE A 4 -2.48 10.70 -18.12
CA ILE A 4 -3.06 9.91 -19.22
C ILE A 4 -3.48 10.79 -20.40
N ILE A 5 -3.54 12.09 -20.19
CA ILE A 5 -3.69 13.05 -21.28
C ILE A 5 -2.32 13.36 -21.87
N ASP A 6 -2.22 13.30 -23.18
CA ASP A 6 -1.08 13.89 -23.88
C ASP A 6 -1.30 15.41 -23.94
N PHE A 7 -0.62 16.13 -23.07
CA PHE A 7 -0.78 17.59 -22.93
C PHE A 7 -0.25 18.40 -24.13
N ASP A 8 0.51 17.78 -25.01
CA ASP A 8 1.01 18.41 -26.24
C ASP A 8 0.02 18.26 -27.41
N ALA A 9 -1.02 17.43 -27.27
CA ALA A 9 -2.07 17.28 -28.28
C ALA A 9 -2.93 18.54 -28.38
N SER A 10 -3.30 18.91 -29.59
CA SER A 10 -4.10 20.13 -29.88
C SER A 10 -5.51 20.11 -29.29
N ASP A 11 -6.04 18.92 -28.99
CA ASP A 11 -7.38 18.67 -28.40
C ASP A 11 -7.33 18.31 -26.92
N ALA A 12 -6.16 18.40 -26.29
CA ALA A 12 -5.94 17.95 -24.91
C ALA A 12 -6.94 18.53 -23.90
N ASP A 13 -7.21 19.84 -23.97
CA ASP A 13 -8.11 20.51 -23.03
C ASP A 13 -9.57 20.14 -23.27
N ASP A 14 -10.00 20.01 -24.54
CA ASP A 14 -11.36 19.58 -24.88
C ASP A 14 -11.61 18.14 -24.45
N ARG A 15 -10.64 17.25 -24.70
CA ARG A 15 -10.68 15.86 -24.27
C ARG A 15 -10.73 15.77 -22.75
N LEU A 16 -9.88 16.50 -22.03
CA LEU A 16 -9.86 16.51 -20.58
C LEU A 16 -11.21 16.93 -20.00
N ARG A 17 -11.82 18.02 -20.53
CA ARG A 17 -13.13 18.50 -20.13
C ARG A 17 -14.24 17.49 -20.41
N TRP A 18 -14.15 16.75 -21.52
CA TRP A 18 -15.10 15.69 -21.84
C TRP A 18 -14.98 14.52 -20.85
N GLU A 19 -13.79 14.03 -20.60
CA GLU A 19 -13.51 12.91 -19.68
C GLU A 19 -13.88 13.25 -18.21
N LEU A 20 -13.77 14.51 -17.82
CA LEU A 20 -14.22 14.96 -16.49
C LEU A 20 -15.75 14.94 -16.35
N LYS A 21 -16.50 15.18 -17.43
CA LYS A 21 -17.97 15.13 -17.43
C LYS A 21 -18.50 13.71 -17.47
N ASP A 22 -17.80 12.81 -18.17
CA ASP A 22 -18.20 11.42 -18.31
C ASP A 22 -17.70 10.59 -17.10
N PRO A 23 -18.58 9.89 -16.32
CA PRO A 23 -18.19 9.14 -15.15
C PRO A 23 -17.53 7.77 -15.49
N GLY A 24 -16.53 7.78 -16.35
CA GLY A 24 -15.74 6.59 -16.71
C GLY A 24 -14.84 6.07 -15.60
N ALA A 25 -14.33 4.84 -15.74
CA ALA A 25 -13.49 4.17 -14.78
C ALA A 25 -12.16 4.90 -14.50
N GLU A 26 -11.64 5.64 -15.49
CA GLU A 26 -10.37 6.37 -15.41
C GLU A 26 -10.53 7.81 -14.89
N ARG A 27 -11.75 8.24 -14.56
CA ARG A 27 -12.08 9.63 -14.22
C ARG A 27 -11.20 10.22 -13.13
N ILE A 28 -10.84 9.44 -12.11
CA ILE A 28 -9.94 9.90 -11.03
C ILE A 28 -8.57 10.32 -11.55
N ARG A 29 -8.07 9.70 -12.62
CA ARG A 29 -6.79 10.05 -13.24
C ARG A 29 -6.90 11.35 -14.03
N TYR A 30 -8.01 11.57 -14.73
CA TYR A 30 -8.30 12.84 -15.42
C TYR A 30 -8.48 14.00 -14.45
N ILE A 31 -9.01 13.77 -13.25
CA ILE A 31 -9.02 14.77 -12.16
C ILE A 31 -7.59 15.16 -11.77
N GLY A 32 -6.70 14.20 -11.63
CA GLY A 32 -5.28 14.49 -11.40
C GLY A 32 -4.64 15.30 -12.52
N ASP A 33 -4.97 14.99 -13.78
CA ASP A 33 -4.48 15.73 -14.94
C ASP A 33 -5.04 17.17 -15.00
N ALA A 34 -6.29 17.38 -14.58
CA ALA A 34 -6.89 18.70 -14.47
C ALA A 34 -6.11 19.60 -13.50
N PHE A 35 -5.75 19.08 -12.32
CA PHE A 35 -4.93 19.80 -11.35
C PHE A 35 -3.50 20.04 -11.86
N ARG A 36 -2.90 19.09 -12.61
CA ARG A 36 -1.60 19.33 -13.28
C ARG A 36 -1.64 20.46 -14.30
N ARG A 37 -2.79 20.66 -14.95
CA ARG A 37 -3.06 21.78 -15.87
C ARG A 37 -3.40 23.08 -15.16
N GLY A 38 -3.51 23.09 -13.83
CA GLY A 38 -3.82 24.27 -13.03
C GLY A 38 -5.29 24.62 -12.97
N MET A 39 -6.21 23.69 -13.29
CA MET A 39 -7.63 23.89 -13.04
C MET A 39 -7.88 23.98 -11.52
N SER A 40 -8.78 24.86 -11.11
CA SER A 40 -9.18 25.00 -9.71
C SER A 40 -10.16 23.90 -9.27
N VAL A 41 -10.29 23.72 -7.96
CA VAL A 41 -11.28 22.79 -7.37
C VAL A 41 -12.68 23.12 -7.85
N ASP A 42 -13.04 24.42 -7.93
CA ASP A 42 -14.36 24.88 -8.39
C ASP A 42 -14.61 24.51 -9.86
N GLU A 43 -13.62 24.71 -10.74
CA GLU A 43 -13.74 24.31 -12.16
C GLU A 43 -13.90 22.79 -12.32
N VAL A 44 -13.16 22.01 -11.56
CA VAL A 44 -13.27 20.54 -11.58
C VAL A 44 -14.61 20.09 -10.98
N PHE A 45 -15.08 20.75 -9.92
CA PHE A 45 -16.40 20.50 -9.33
C PHE A 45 -17.52 20.76 -10.34
N ASP A 46 -17.46 21.88 -11.05
CA ASP A 46 -18.49 22.24 -12.04
C ASP A 46 -18.62 21.21 -13.16
N LEU A 47 -17.52 20.57 -13.55
CA LEU A 47 -17.52 19.54 -14.57
C LEU A 47 -17.92 18.15 -14.01
N THR A 48 -17.47 17.82 -12.80
CA THR A 48 -17.56 16.45 -12.27
C THR A 48 -18.73 16.25 -11.31
N ARG A 49 -19.15 17.29 -10.61
CA ARG A 49 -20.08 17.26 -9.46
C ARG A 49 -19.60 16.37 -8.30
N ILE A 50 -18.28 16.10 -8.22
CA ILE A 50 -17.66 15.42 -7.10
C ILE A 50 -17.46 16.41 -5.97
N ASP A 51 -17.80 16.00 -4.74
CA ASP A 51 -17.67 16.85 -3.56
C ASP A 51 -16.28 17.51 -3.48
N PRO A 52 -16.18 18.82 -3.27
CA PRO A 52 -14.93 19.56 -3.21
C PRO A 52 -13.94 19.02 -2.17
N TRP A 53 -14.42 18.37 -1.09
CA TRP A 53 -13.55 17.77 -0.10
C TRP A 53 -12.63 16.71 -0.74
N PHE A 54 -13.16 15.82 -1.57
CA PHE A 54 -12.35 14.81 -2.27
C PHE A 54 -11.42 15.44 -3.30
N LEU A 55 -11.92 16.45 -4.02
CA LEU A 55 -11.13 17.15 -5.03
C LEU A 55 -9.91 17.84 -4.40
N THR A 56 -10.09 18.49 -3.26
CA THR A 56 -8.99 19.13 -2.51
C THR A 56 -7.94 18.11 -2.05
N GLN A 57 -8.34 16.89 -1.65
CA GLN A 57 -7.38 15.84 -1.28
C GLN A 57 -6.55 15.39 -2.50
N ILE A 58 -7.19 15.28 -3.67
CA ILE A 58 -6.48 14.90 -4.91
C ILE A 58 -5.55 16.03 -5.36
N GLU A 59 -6.02 17.28 -5.31
CA GLU A 59 -5.20 18.44 -5.60
C GLU A 59 -3.93 18.50 -4.73
N ASP A 60 -4.08 18.32 -3.41
CA ASP A 60 -2.95 18.31 -2.48
C ASP A 60 -1.90 17.25 -2.84
N ILE A 61 -2.32 16.05 -3.23
CA ILE A 61 -1.40 14.99 -3.68
C ILE A 61 -0.68 15.41 -4.98
N ILE A 62 -1.37 16.02 -5.92
CA ILE A 62 -0.78 16.45 -7.20
C ILE A 62 0.21 17.60 -6.98
N LEU A 63 -0.13 18.58 -6.15
CA LEU A 63 0.76 19.68 -5.80
C LEU A 63 2.02 19.20 -5.09
N GLU A 64 1.89 18.25 -4.14
CA GLU A 64 3.03 17.61 -3.48
C GLU A 64 3.96 16.94 -4.49
N GLU A 65 3.40 16.23 -5.47
CA GLU A 65 4.17 15.56 -6.51
C GLU A 65 4.92 16.56 -7.40
N GLN A 66 4.27 17.67 -7.76
CA GLN A 66 4.90 18.74 -8.54
C GLN A 66 6.05 19.42 -7.78
N GLU A 67 5.90 19.66 -6.48
CA GLU A 67 6.97 20.20 -5.64
C GLU A 67 8.11 19.19 -5.47
N LEU A 68 7.79 17.91 -5.29
CA LEU A 68 8.78 16.86 -5.19
C LEU A 68 9.62 16.74 -6.47
N ALA A 69 9.00 16.89 -7.64
CA ALA A 69 9.68 16.81 -8.94
C ALA A 69 10.77 17.89 -9.14
N LYS A 70 10.75 18.96 -8.34
CA LYS A 70 11.77 20.03 -8.35
C LYS A 70 12.99 19.71 -7.50
N LEU A 71 12.94 18.63 -6.70
CA LEU A 71 13.96 18.26 -5.75
C LEU A 71 14.86 17.15 -6.30
N THR A 72 16.02 17.02 -5.70
CA THR A 72 16.90 15.84 -5.82
C THR A 72 16.81 14.98 -4.56
N LEU A 73 17.23 13.73 -4.65
CA LEU A 73 17.22 12.79 -3.53
C LEU A 73 17.90 13.37 -2.27
N ASN A 74 19.03 14.05 -2.45
CA ASN A 74 19.81 14.63 -1.35
C ASN A 74 19.17 15.86 -0.69
N GLN A 75 18.14 16.42 -1.29
CA GLN A 75 17.39 17.56 -0.74
C GLN A 75 16.18 17.12 0.10
N LEU A 76 15.87 15.82 0.12
CA LEU A 76 14.82 15.28 0.97
C LEU A 76 15.28 15.29 2.43
N THR A 77 14.64 16.12 3.23
CA THR A 77 14.79 16.11 4.70
C THR A 77 13.96 14.99 5.32
N ARG A 78 14.30 14.62 6.57
CA ARG A 78 13.53 13.64 7.34
C ARG A 78 12.06 14.03 7.44
N ASP A 79 11.76 15.28 7.80
CA ASP A 79 10.38 15.75 7.96
C ASP A 79 9.60 15.74 6.63
N ARG A 80 10.27 16.09 5.53
CA ARG A 80 9.65 16.01 4.21
C ARG A 80 9.33 14.57 3.83
N MET A 81 10.26 13.65 4.00
CA MET A 81 10.07 12.22 3.76
C MET A 81 8.93 11.66 4.62
N TRP A 82 8.91 11.99 5.92
CA TRP A 82 7.85 11.57 6.84
C TRP A 82 6.47 12.03 6.38
N ASN A 83 6.33 13.31 6.00
CA ASN A 83 5.08 13.86 5.53
C ASN A 83 4.60 13.20 4.22
N LEU A 84 5.51 12.95 3.27
CA LEU A 84 5.18 12.25 2.03
C LEU A 84 4.69 10.81 2.30
N LYS A 85 5.34 10.10 3.22
CA LYS A 85 4.90 8.75 3.61
C LYS A 85 3.54 8.78 4.30
N ARG A 86 3.26 9.74 5.16
CA ARG A 86 1.95 9.94 5.79
C ARG A 86 0.84 10.26 4.78
N LYS A 87 1.16 10.95 3.69
CA LYS A 87 0.24 11.20 2.57
C LYS A 87 0.04 9.99 1.65
N GLY A 88 0.71 8.86 1.91
CA GLY A 88 0.53 7.61 1.19
C GLY A 88 1.41 7.46 -0.06
N PHE A 89 2.44 8.26 -0.25
CA PHE A 89 3.39 8.07 -1.33
C PHE A 89 4.22 6.79 -1.11
N SER A 90 4.18 5.86 -2.06
CA SER A 90 5.03 4.67 -2.04
C SER A 90 6.49 5.00 -2.39
N ASP A 91 7.44 4.18 -1.91
CA ASP A 91 8.85 4.33 -2.25
C ASP A 91 9.06 4.30 -3.77
N MET A 92 8.33 3.42 -4.46
CA MET A 92 8.35 3.34 -5.93
C MET A 92 7.87 4.65 -6.60
N ARG A 93 6.79 5.28 -6.08
CA ARG A 93 6.30 6.54 -6.65
C ARG A 93 7.28 7.68 -6.41
N LEU A 94 7.79 7.80 -5.20
CA LEU A 94 8.79 8.82 -4.85
C LEU A 94 10.05 8.66 -5.69
N ALA A 95 10.56 7.44 -5.84
CA ALA A 95 11.72 7.15 -6.66
C ALA A 95 11.50 7.52 -8.14
N LYS A 96 10.31 7.21 -8.68
CA LYS A 96 9.95 7.57 -10.05
C LYS A 96 9.93 9.08 -10.27
N VAL A 97 9.36 9.85 -9.36
CA VAL A 97 9.29 11.31 -9.46
C VAL A 97 10.68 11.94 -9.35
N LEU A 98 11.54 11.41 -8.48
CA LEU A 98 12.91 11.89 -8.28
C LEU A 98 13.92 11.38 -9.33
N GLY A 99 13.50 10.45 -10.20
CA GLY A 99 14.39 9.86 -11.21
C GLY A 99 15.49 8.94 -10.65
N VAL A 100 15.25 8.29 -9.50
CA VAL A 100 16.16 7.37 -8.82
C VAL A 100 15.62 5.96 -8.75
N LYS A 101 16.42 4.99 -8.28
CA LYS A 101 15.93 3.63 -8.03
C LYS A 101 15.16 3.56 -6.72
N GLU A 102 14.12 2.73 -6.67
CA GLU A 102 13.33 2.47 -5.45
C GLU A 102 14.21 2.04 -4.27
N GLN A 103 15.23 1.23 -4.53
CA GLN A 103 16.19 0.77 -3.53
C GLN A 103 16.94 1.94 -2.86
N GLU A 104 17.42 2.90 -3.66
CA GLU A 104 18.15 4.08 -3.16
C GLU A 104 17.26 4.94 -2.26
N LEU A 105 15.99 5.11 -2.64
CA LEU A 105 15.02 5.84 -1.82
C LEU A 105 14.72 5.10 -0.51
N ARG A 106 14.52 3.77 -0.59
CA ARG A 106 14.29 2.93 0.58
C ARG A 106 15.44 3.00 1.57
N GLU A 107 16.69 2.91 1.08
CA GLU A 107 17.90 3.02 1.90
C GLU A 107 17.99 4.38 2.59
N LEU A 108 17.74 5.47 1.85
CA LEU A 108 17.67 6.81 2.43
C LEU A 108 16.60 6.92 3.54
N ARG A 109 15.38 6.44 3.27
CA ARG A 109 14.28 6.45 4.24
C ARG A 109 14.63 5.66 5.50
N HIS A 110 15.24 4.48 5.34
CA HIS A 110 15.69 3.66 6.46
C HIS A 110 16.83 4.31 7.24
N GLY A 111 17.77 5.00 6.55
CA GLY A 111 18.82 5.78 7.19
C GLY A 111 18.31 6.96 8.01
N MET A 112 17.12 7.48 7.67
CA MET A 112 16.40 8.50 8.44
C MET A 112 15.55 7.93 9.58
N ASP A 113 15.58 6.62 9.80
CA ASP A 113 14.74 5.88 10.75
C ASP A 113 13.24 6.12 10.53
N ILE A 114 12.82 6.16 9.28
CA ILE A 114 11.41 6.28 8.88
C ILE A 114 10.92 4.90 8.47
N ARG A 115 10.07 4.30 9.30
CA ARG A 115 9.44 2.99 9.07
C ARG A 115 7.96 3.09 9.39
N PRO A 116 7.11 2.28 8.74
CA PRO A 116 5.72 2.20 9.15
C PRO A 116 5.61 1.53 10.52
N VAL A 117 4.57 1.89 11.24
CA VAL A 117 4.05 1.18 12.39
C VAL A 117 2.78 0.46 12.00
N TYR A 118 2.36 -0.53 12.79
CA TYR A 118 1.16 -1.30 12.52
C TYR A 118 0.12 -1.03 13.60
N LYS A 119 -1.06 -0.61 13.18
CA LYS A 119 -2.21 -0.39 14.02
C LYS A 119 -3.16 -1.58 13.94
N ARG A 120 -3.84 -1.86 15.03
CA ARG A 120 -4.87 -2.89 15.09
C ARG A 120 -6.20 -2.32 14.61
N VAL A 121 -6.90 -3.07 13.75
CA VAL A 121 -8.24 -2.68 13.30
C VAL A 121 -9.19 -2.74 14.48
N ASP A 122 -9.82 -1.62 14.80
CA ASP A 122 -10.88 -1.56 15.82
C ASP A 122 -12.19 -2.04 15.23
N THR A 123 -12.61 -3.23 15.65
CA THR A 123 -13.89 -3.86 15.24
C THR A 123 -15.02 -3.62 16.23
N CYS A 124 -14.76 -2.82 17.28
CA CYS A 124 -15.69 -2.60 18.39
C CYS A 124 -16.12 -1.15 18.55
N ALA A 125 -15.84 -0.28 17.56
CA ALA A 125 -16.19 1.15 17.57
C ALA A 125 -15.72 1.89 18.85
N ALA A 126 -14.55 1.52 19.36
CA ALA A 126 -13.94 1.99 20.61
C ALA A 126 -14.76 1.75 21.90
N GLU A 127 -15.86 0.97 21.83
CA GLU A 127 -16.64 0.61 23.01
C GLU A 127 -15.92 -0.42 23.89
N PHE A 128 -15.14 -1.32 23.27
CA PHE A 128 -14.35 -2.35 23.94
C PHE A 128 -12.96 -2.43 23.30
N ARG A 129 -12.00 -2.95 24.06
CA ARG A 129 -10.66 -3.22 23.52
C ARG A 129 -10.76 -4.31 22.45
N SER A 130 -10.41 -3.99 21.22
CA SER A 130 -10.34 -4.96 20.14
C SER A 130 -9.06 -5.81 20.28
N ASN A 131 -9.23 -7.15 20.25
CA ASN A 131 -8.14 -8.12 20.25
C ASN A 131 -8.04 -8.86 18.91
N THR A 132 -8.52 -8.24 17.81
CA THR A 132 -8.47 -8.84 16.48
C THR A 132 -7.03 -9.07 16.04
N ALA A 133 -6.82 -10.07 15.20
CA ALA A 133 -5.53 -10.33 14.55
C ALA A 133 -5.21 -9.32 13.42
N TYR A 134 -6.16 -8.45 13.09
CA TYR A 134 -6.15 -7.56 11.93
C TYR A 134 -5.29 -6.32 12.15
N MET A 135 -4.29 -6.14 11.30
CA MET A 135 -3.37 -4.99 11.36
C MET A 135 -3.25 -4.33 10.00
N TYR A 136 -2.97 -3.03 10.02
CA TYR A 136 -2.65 -2.23 8.85
C TYR A 136 -1.50 -1.28 9.17
N SER A 137 -0.72 -0.93 8.15
CA SER A 137 0.40 0.00 8.32
C SER A 137 -0.04 1.47 8.26
N CYS A 138 0.65 2.29 9.01
CA CYS A 138 0.61 3.74 8.90
C CYS A 138 1.96 4.35 9.32
N TYR A 139 2.14 5.65 9.08
CA TYR A 139 3.31 6.38 9.51
C TYR A 139 2.95 7.27 10.70
N GLU A 140 2.99 6.68 11.88
CA GLU A 140 2.70 7.29 13.19
C GLU A 140 3.76 6.86 14.22
N GLU A 141 3.59 7.28 15.49
CA GLU A 141 4.60 7.06 16.52
C GLU A 141 4.45 5.71 17.23
N GLU A 142 3.22 5.22 17.41
CA GLU A 142 2.94 4.03 18.21
C GLU A 142 2.62 2.81 17.34
N CYS A 143 3.28 1.68 17.65
CA CYS A 143 3.04 0.39 17.00
C CYS A 143 2.24 -0.54 17.93
N GLU A 144 1.11 -1.08 17.43
CA GLU A 144 0.21 -1.99 18.16
C GLU A 144 0.39 -3.46 17.74
N ALA A 145 1.41 -3.76 16.92
CA ALA A 145 1.62 -5.11 16.42
C ALA A 145 1.87 -6.14 17.52
N ASN A 146 2.54 -5.76 18.62
CA ASN A 146 2.89 -6.65 19.72
C ASN A 146 3.50 -7.96 19.22
N VAL A 147 4.53 -7.87 18.38
CA VAL A 147 5.14 -9.01 17.70
C VAL A 147 5.73 -9.97 18.70
N SER A 148 5.45 -11.27 18.54
CA SER A 148 5.95 -12.34 19.39
C SER A 148 7.39 -12.73 19.02
N SER A 149 8.08 -13.43 19.93
CA SER A 149 9.39 -14.02 19.67
C SER A 149 9.31 -15.47 19.16
N ARG A 150 8.11 -16.01 18.90
CA ARG A 150 7.90 -17.36 18.37
C ARG A 150 8.52 -17.49 16.98
N GLU A 151 8.91 -18.71 16.63
CA GLU A 151 9.21 -19.02 15.23
C GLU A 151 7.94 -18.84 14.38
N LYS A 152 8.07 -18.23 13.22
CA LYS A 152 6.93 -17.80 12.42
C LYS A 152 7.14 -18.00 10.93
N ILE A 153 6.03 -18.16 10.23
CA ILE A 153 5.99 -18.30 8.77
C ILE A 153 4.94 -17.34 8.22
N ILE A 154 5.35 -16.54 7.24
CA ILE A 154 4.46 -15.65 6.51
C ILE A 154 3.89 -16.38 5.30
N VAL A 155 2.57 -16.31 5.11
CA VAL A 155 1.87 -16.76 3.91
C VAL A 155 1.38 -15.52 3.16
N LEU A 156 1.80 -15.35 1.90
CA LEU A 156 1.31 -14.25 1.06
C LEU A 156 0.03 -14.69 0.34
N GLY A 157 -1.04 -13.95 0.54
CA GLY A 157 -2.34 -14.18 -0.08
C GLY A 157 -2.39 -13.79 -1.56
N GLY A 158 -3.56 -13.92 -2.18
CA GLY A 158 -3.77 -13.67 -3.60
C GLY A 158 -3.97 -12.20 -3.98
N GLY A 159 -4.21 -11.32 -3.01
CA GLY A 159 -4.64 -9.96 -3.26
C GLY A 159 -6.10 -9.87 -3.72
N PRO A 160 -6.49 -8.79 -4.43
CA PRO A 160 -7.84 -8.63 -4.92
C PRO A 160 -8.23 -9.73 -5.90
N ASN A 161 -9.47 -10.21 -5.80
CA ASN A 161 -10.02 -11.17 -6.76
C ASN A 161 -10.11 -10.53 -8.16
N ARG A 162 -9.82 -11.34 -9.18
CA ARG A 162 -9.89 -10.94 -10.59
C ARG A 162 -10.91 -11.82 -11.30
N ILE A 163 -11.57 -11.26 -12.30
CA ILE A 163 -12.46 -12.04 -13.18
C ILE A 163 -11.67 -13.19 -13.80
N GLY A 164 -12.19 -14.41 -13.67
CA GLY A 164 -11.54 -15.64 -14.14
C GLY A 164 -10.52 -16.26 -13.18
N GLN A 165 -10.27 -15.65 -12.04
CA GLN A 165 -9.47 -16.24 -10.96
C GLN A 165 -10.39 -17.02 -10.03
N GLY A 166 -10.07 -18.28 -9.79
CA GLY A 166 -10.83 -19.11 -8.87
C GLY A 166 -10.40 -18.94 -7.41
N ILE A 167 -11.21 -19.49 -6.52
CA ILE A 167 -10.99 -19.45 -5.05
C ILE A 167 -9.88 -20.41 -4.59
N GLU A 168 -9.38 -21.27 -5.46
CA GLU A 168 -8.35 -22.27 -5.16
C GLU A 168 -7.07 -21.66 -4.58
N PHE A 169 -6.69 -20.47 -4.99
CA PHE A 169 -5.52 -19.78 -4.43
C PHE A 169 -5.72 -19.38 -2.97
N ASP A 170 -6.90 -18.88 -2.65
CA ASP A 170 -7.23 -18.54 -1.25
C ASP A 170 -7.35 -19.79 -0.40
N TYR A 171 -7.98 -20.83 -0.92
CA TYR A 171 -8.06 -22.15 -0.27
C TYR A 171 -6.67 -22.71 0.06
N CYS A 172 -5.71 -22.63 -0.86
CA CYS A 172 -4.34 -23.06 -0.60
C CYS A 172 -3.67 -22.22 0.50
N CYS A 173 -3.90 -20.91 0.54
CA CYS A 173 -3.38 -20.03 1.58
C CYS A 173 -3.96 -20.36 2.95
N VAL A 174 -5.27 -20.65 3.05
CA VAL A 174 -5.94 -21.08 4.27
C VAL A 174 -5.31 -22.37 4.81
N HIS A 175 -5.18 -23.38 3.95
CA HIS A 175 -4.58 -24.67 4.37
C HIS A 175 -3.11 -24.54 4.75
N ALA A 176 -2.35 -23.67 4.09
CA ALA A 176 -0.98 -23.40 4.50
C ALA A 176 -0.90 -22.76 5.89
N ALA A 177 -1.76 -21.76 6.17
CA ALA A 177 -1.80 -21.11 7.48
C ALA A 177 -2.17 -22.11 8.60
N LEU A 178 -3.18 -22.96 8.35
CA LEU A 178 -3.59 -24.01 9.30
C LEU A 178 -2.46 -25.03 9.55
N ALA A 179 -1.79 -25.52 8.49
CA ALA A 179 -0.68 -26.45 8.61
C ALA A 179 0.51 -25.83 9.37
N VAL A 180 0.83 -24.55 9.12
CA VAL A 180 1.87 -23.82 9.86
C VAL A 180 1.55 -23.78 11.36
N ARG A 181 0.30 -23.56 11.75
CA ARG A 181 -0.14 -23.57 13.15
C ARG A 181 -0.09 -24.96 13.76
N GLU A 182 -0.51 -25.99 13.02
CA GLU A 182 -0.45 -27.41 13.47
C GLU A 182 1.00 -27.86 13.74
N GLU A 183 1.97 -27.37 12.96
CA GLU A 183 3.39 -27.62 13.18
C GLU A 183 4.01 -26.77 14.32
N GLY A 184 3.21 -25.95 15.01
CA GLY A 184 3.63 -25.17 16.17
C GLY A 184 4.24 -23.79 15.86
N TYR A 185 4.30 -23.39 14.59
CA TYR A 185 4.74 -22.04 14.21
C TYR A 185 3.64 -21.01 14.38
N GLU A 186 4.01 -19.73 14.50
CA GLU A 186 3.06 -18.63 14.38
C GLU A 186 2.77 -18.40 12.89
N ALA A 187 1.51 -18.53 12.50
CA ALA A 187 1.08 -18.28 11.13
C ALA A 187 0.75 -16.81 10.93
N ILE A 188 1.43 -16.16 10.00
CA ILE A 188 1.20 -14.77 9.62
C ILE A 188 0.63 -14.74 8.20
N MET A 189 -0.54 -14.14 8.03
CA MET A 189 -1.13 -13.88 6.72
C MET A 189 -0.86 -12.43 6.30
N VAL A 190 -0.48 -12.22 5.04
CA VAL A 190 -0.43 -10.90 4.41
C VAL A 190 -1.35 -10.92 3.19
N ASN A 191 -2.43 -10.16 3.24
CA ASN A 191 -3.39 -10.07 2.14
C ASN A 191 -4.15 -8.74 2.21
N CYS A 192 -4.57 -8.19 1.08
CA CYS A 192 -5.34 -6.95 0.99
C CYS A 192 -6.82 -7.15 0.64
N ASN A 193 -7.28 -8.38 0.50
CA ASN A 193 -8.69 -8.68 0.22
C ASN A 193 -9.43 -9.00 1.53
N PRO A 194 -10.34 -8.13 2.02
CA PRO A 194 -11.07 -8.40 3.25
C PRO A 194 -12.25 -9.37 3.06
N GLU A 195 -12.60 -9.70 1.82
CA GLU A 195 -13.76 -10.52 1.45
C GLU A 195 -13.38 -11.97 1.09
N THR A 196 -12.35 -12.52 1.75
CA THR A 196 -11.89 -13.88 1.47
C THR A 196 -11.53 -14.64 2.73
N VAL A 197 -11.61 -15.99 2.68
CA VAL A 197 -11.49 -16.84 3.87
C VAL A 197 -10.10 -16.77 4.51
N SER A 198 -9.03 -16.59 3.73
CA SER A 198 -7.67 -16.46 4.28
C SER A 198 -7.51 -15.26 5.22
N THR A 199 -8.40 -14.27 5.14
CA THR A 199 -8.44 -13.10 6.01
C THR A 199 -9.43 -13.21 7.16
N ASP A 200 -10.07 -14.37 7.36
CA ASP A 200 -10.91 -14.59 8.52
C ASP A 200 -10.08 -14.66 9.83
N PHE A 201 -10.67 -14.19 10.93
CA PHE A 201 -9.98 -13.99 12.22
C PHE A 201 -9.42 -15.28 12.84
N ASN A 202 -9.89 -16.45 12.44
CA ASN A 202 -9.52 -17.75 13.00
C ASN A 202 -8.51 -18.54 12.14
N VAL A 203 -8.14 -18.04 10.97
CA VAL A 203 -7.25 -18.74 10.03
C VAL A 203 -5.78 -18.60 10.42
N SER A 204 -5.34 -17.38 10.74
CA SER A 204 -3.95 -17.09 11.11
C SER A 204 -3.86 -16.50 12.52
N ASP A 205 -2.68 -16.59 13.13
CA ASP A 205 -2.43 -15.96 14.44
C ASP A 205 -2.31 -14.43 14.29
N ARG A 206 -1.91 -13.98 13.09
CA ARG A 206 -1.65 -12.58 12.78
C ARG A 206 -1.97 -12.29 11.32
N LEU A 207 -2.67 -11.20 11.04
CA LEU A 207 -3.05 -10.80 9.70
C LEU A 207 -2.65 -9.34 9.46
N TYR A 208 -1.86 -9.11 8.42
CA TYR A 208 -1.56 -7.79 7.90
C TYR A 208 -2.41 -7.51 6.66
N PHE A 209 -3.33 -6.55 6.77
CA PHE A 209 -4.06 -6.02 5.62
C PHE A 209 -3.16 -5.03 4.87
N GLU A 210 -2.32 -5.58 4.02
CA GLU A 210 -1.35 -4.80 3.26
C GLU A 210 -1.44 -5.12 1.78
N PRO A 211 -1.19 -4.14 0.91
CA PRO A 211 -0.99 -4.40 -0.50
C PRO A 211 0.16 -5.38 -0.72
N LEU A 212 0.02 -6.27 -1.70
CA LEU A 212 1.09 -7.19 -2.06
C LEU A 212 2.10 -6.49 -2.96
N THR A 213 2.72 -5.44 -2.45
CA THR A 213 3.84 -4.74 -3.09
C THR A 213 5.16 -5.12 -2.45
N ARG A 214 6.26 -4.84 -3.15
CA ARG A 214 7.60 -5.07 -2.59
C ARG A 214 7.81 -4.29 -1.30
N GLU A 215 7.43 -3.02 -1.26
CA GLU A 215 7.60 -2.15 -0.10
C GLU A 215 6.87 -2.71 1.12
N ASP A 216 5.57 -3.01 0.98
CA ASP A 216 4.72 -3.39 2.10
C ASP A 216 5.13 -4.76 2.66
N VAL A 217 5.39 -5.74 1.79
CA VAL A 217 5.84 -7.07 2.22
C VAL A 217 7.20 -7.01 2.93
N LEU A 218 8.16 -6.24 2.41
CA LEU A 218 9.46 -6.07 3.06
C LEU A 218 9.35 -5.30 4.40
N ASN A 219 8.40 -4.38 4.54
CA ASN A 219 8.15 -3.70 5.80
C ASN A 219 7.57 -4.67 6.85
N VAL A 220 6.65 -5.56 6.49
CA VAL A 220 6.14 -6.62 7.39
C VAL A 220 7.27 -7.56 7.80
N ILE A 221 8.07 -8.06 6.86
CA ILE A 221 9.23 -8.93 7.15
C ILE A 221 10.18 -8.24 8.12
N ALA A 222 10.49 -6.95 7.89
CA ALA A 222 11.40 -6.20 8.75
C ALA A 222 10.84 -6.02 10.19
N ALA A 223 9.55 -5.73 10.32
CA ALA A 223 8.90 -5.57 11.63
C ALA A 223 8.91 -6.89 12.41
N GLU A 224 8.61 -8.01 11.75
CA GLU A 224 8.61 -9.33 12.36
C GLU A 224 10.04 -9.81 12.70
N THR A 225 11.03 -9.45 11.88
CA THR A 225 12.46 -9.76 12.12
C THR A 225 13.00 -9.05 13.37
N LEU A 226 12.70 -7.75 13.51
CA LEU A 226 13.18 -6.97 14.65
C LEU A 226 12.71 -7.57 15.98
N ALA A 227 11.47 -7.98 16.08
CA ALA A 227 10.91 -8.54 17.28
C ALA A 227 11.37 -9.99 17.58
N SER A 228 11.84 -10.72 16.56
CA SER A 228 12.39 -12.07 16.69
C SER A 228 13.90 -12.08 16.99
N GLY A 229 14.47 -10.97 17.44
CA GLY A 229 15.90 -10.88 17.75
C GLY A 229 16.80 -10.93 16.51
N GLY A 230 16.29 -10.54 15.35
CA GLY A 230 17.03 -10.49 14.08
C GLY A 230 16.86 -11.73 13.19
N VAL A 231 16.04 -12.70 13.59
CA VAL A 231 15.73 -13.86 12.74
C VAL A 231 14.56 -13.53 11.81
N ALA A 232 14.82 -13.49 10.51
CA ALA A 232 13.80 -13.24 9.52
C ALA A 232 12.80 -14.43 9.41
N PRO A 233 11.48 -14.16 9.33
CA PRO A 233 10.49 -15.19 9.09
C PRO A 233 10.66 -15.82 7.70
N LYS A 234 10.35 -17.10 7.57
CA LYS A 234 10.22 -17.74 6.26
C LYS A 234 8.95 -17.26 5.56
N VAL A 235 8.99 -17.16 4.22
CA VAL A 235 7.87 -16.64 3.44
C VAL A 235 7.42 -17.65 2.39
N ILE A 236 6.13 -17.99 2.39
CA ILE A 236 5.48 -18.83 1.38
C ILE A 236 4.85 -17.90 0.32
N VAL A 237 5.40 -17.94 -0.89
CA VAL A 237 5.00 -17.03 -2.01
C VAL A 237 4.20 -17.72 -3.12
N GLY A 238 4.15 -19.06 -3.14
CA GLY A 238 3.63 -19.80 -4.30
C GLY A 238 2.13 -20.08 -4.28
N LEU A 239 1.44 -19.85 -3.17
CA LEU A 239 0.06 -20.31 -2.97
C LEU A 239 -1.00 -19.25 -3.35
N GLY A 240 -0.68 -17.99 -3.22
CA GLY A 240 -1.58 -16.87 -3.56
C GLY A 240 -1.68 -16.53 -5.07
N GLY A 241 -1.19 -17.39 -5.94
CA GLY A 241 -1.20 -17.17 -7.38
C GLY A 241 -0.07 -16.30 -7.89
N GLN A 242 -0.29 -15.65 -9.04
CA GLN A 242 0.77 -14.92 -9.75
C GLN A 242 1.24 -13.63 -9.03
N THR A 243 0.38 -13.02 -8.22
CA THR A 243 0.71 -11.75 -7.54
C THR A 243 1.86 -11.93 -6.55
N PRO A 244 1.76 -12.80 -5.53
CA PRO A 244 2.87 -13.02 -4.62
C PRO A 244 4.05 -13.74 -5.28
N LEU A 245 3.81 -14.61 -6.26
CA LEU A 245 4.89 -15.30 -6.96
C LEU A 245 5.84 -14.33 -7.67
N LYS A 246 5.32 -13.25 -8.25
CA LYS A 246 6.14 -12.19 -8.88
C LYS A 246 7.02 -11.43 -7.89
N LEU A 247 6.68 -11.46 -6.60
CA LEU A 247 7.47 -10.82 -5.56
C LEU A 247 8.66 -11.67 -5.12
N SER A 248 8.68 -12.98 -5.40
CA SER A 248 9.70 -13.90 -4.87
C SER A 248 11.15 -13.43 -5.11
N GLY A 249 11.46 -12.99 -6.33
CA GLY A 249 12.79 -12.47 -6.68
C GLY A 249 13.06 -11.03 -6.22
N LEU A 250 12.08 -10.35 -5.59
CA LEU A 250 12.20 -8.96 -5.13
C LEU A 250 12.30 -8.86 -3.60
N ILE A 251 11.87 -9.90 -2.89
CA ILE A 251 11.87 -9.97 -1.42
C ILE A 251 12.96 -10.88 -0.86
N ASP A 252 13.67 -11.60 -1.73
CA ASP A 252 14.87 -12.35 -1.36
C ASP A 252 15.99 -11.35 -1.05
N PRO A 253 16.64 -11.41 0.15
CA PRO A 253 17.64 -10.46 0.59
C PRO A 253 18.96 -10.53 -0.18
#